data_0d31d0a087784b769609d24bc044e126
#
_entry.id   0d31d0a087784b769609d24bc044e126
#
_cell.length_a   1.000
_cell.length_b   1.000
_cell.length_c   1.000
_cell.angle_alpha   90.00
_cell.angle_beta   90.00
_cell.angle_gamma   90.00
#
_symmetry.space_group_name_H-M   'P 1'
#
loop_
_entity.id
_entity.type
_entity.pdbx_description
1 polymer ?
#
loop_
_entity_poly.entity_id
_entity_poly.type
_entity_poly.pdbx_seq_one_letter_code
_entity_poly.pdbx_strand_id
1 'polypeptide(L)'
;MIATLFFAGLLIGLVISSGKECPEYHNRQDSFLTTYNSPILIKEQTYATITAYNTVPEQTWGDPCISASGDNICGKKNVVACPRSIPLGTWVIIDNEYYQCLDRLALKYDDRFDISFDKDIEGAKEFGKQNKEVLIIR
;
A
#
# COMPACT_ATOMS: atom_id res chain seq x y z
N MET A 1 -83.60 23.50 -50.35
CA MET A 1 -83.26 23.05 -48.98
C MET A 1 -81.75 22.96 -48.93
N ILE A 2 -81.13 23.94 -48.33
CA ILE A 2 -79.64 24.10 -48.28
C ILE A 2 -79.23 23.82 -46.83
N ALA A 3 -78.44 22.75 -46.64
CA ALA A 3 -77.89 22.42 -45.37
C ALA A 3 -76.50 23.06 -45.23
N THR A 4 -76.37 23.99 -44.30
CA THR A 4 -75.09 24.62 -43.94
C THR A 4 -74.36 23.77 -42.94
N LEU A 5 -73.18 23.31 -43.35
CA LEU A 5 -72.21 22.61 -42.46
C LEU A 5 -71.31 23.64 -41.75
N PHE A 6 -71.43 23.71 -40.46
CA PHE A 6 -70.49 24.46 -39.61
C PHE A 6 -69.22 23.63 -39.38
N PHE A 7 -68.08 24.12 -39.86
CA PHE A 7 -66.77 23.60 -39.49
C PHE A 7 -66.32 24.31 -38.22
N ALA A 8 -66.32 23.58 -37.16
CA ALA A 8 -65.66 24.01 -35.92
C ALA A 8 -64.16 23.73 -36.03
N GLY A 9 -63.39 24.78 -36.21
CA GLY A 9 -61.94 24.68 -36.21
C GLY A 9 -61.41 24.46 -34.78
N LEU A 10 -60.80 23.29 -34.52
CA LEU A 10 -60.12 22.97 -33.28
C LEU A 10 -58.66 23.46 -33.38
N LEU A 11 -58.35 24.61 -32.73
CA LEU A 11 -57.01 25.09 -32.60
C LEU A 11 -56.31 24.23 -31.48
N ILE A 12 -55.51 23.30 -31.92
CA ILE A 12 -54.62 22.60 -31.03
C ILE A 12 -53.45 23.51 -30.76
N GLY A 13 -53.47 24.15 -29.58
CA GLY A 13 -52.31 24.89 -29.07
C GLY A 13 -51.14 23.93 -28.76
N LEU A 14 -50.05 24.03 -29.53
CA LEU A 14 -48.78 23.39 -29.18
C LEU A 14 -48.22 24.09 -27.93
N VAL A 15 -48.34 23.47 -26.80
CA VAL A 15 -47.57 23.85 -25.61
C VAL A 15 -46.16 23.33 -25.80
N ILE A 16 -45.26 24.21 -26.22
CA ILE A 16 -43.82 23.93 -26.18
C ILE A 16 -43.41 24.02 -24.70
N SER A 17 -43.39 22.87 -24.03
CA SER A 17 -42.80 22.75 -22.73
C SER A 17 -41.28 22.92 -22.90
N SER A 18 -40.81 24.10 -22.53
CA SER A 18 -39.38 24.39 -22.36
C SER A 18 -38.86 23.58 -21.17
N GLY A 19 -38.62 22.29 -21.40
CA GLY A 19 -37.92 21.45 -20.45
C GLY A 19 -36.50 22.01 -20.28
N LYS A 20 -36.26 22.71 -19.18
CA LYS A 20 -34.87 22.92 -18.70
C LYS A 20 -34.32 21.55 -18.41
N GLU A 21 -33.47 21.04 -19.30
CA GLU A 21 -32.65 19.90 -19.02
C GLU A 21 -31.82 20.23 -17.78
N CYS A 22 -32.06 19.52 -16.68
CA CYS A 22 -31.17 19.56 -15.54
C CYS A 22 -29.79 19.14 -16.05
N PRO A 23 -28.71 19.87 -15.73
CA PRO A 23 -27.38 19.43 -16.09
C PRO A 23 -27.21 18.05 -15.48
N GLU A 24 -26.90 17.08 -16.32
CA GLU A 24 -26.56 15.72 -15.94
C GLU A 24 -25.45 15.82 -14.88
N TYR A 25 -25.79 15.45 -13.64
CA TYR A 25 -24.84 15.40 -12.54
C TYR A 25 -23.84 14.31 -12.89
N HIS A 26 -22.80 14.71 -13.59
CA HIS A 26 -21.61 13.87 -13.74
C HIS A 26 -21.13 13.56 -12.33
N ASN A 27 -21.40 12.34 -11.92
CA ASN A 27 -21.02 11.81 -10.63
C ASN A 27 -19.49 11.93 -10.48
N ARG A 28 -19.04 12.99 -9.80
CA ARG A 28 -17.63 13.19 -9.45
C ARG A 28 -17.09 12.14 -8.47
N GLN A 29 -17.82 11.07 -8.26
CA GLN A 29 -17.36 9.99 -7.39
C GLN A 29 -16.26 9.14 -8.03
N ASP A 30 -16.17 9.09 -9.37
CA ASP A 30 -15.16 8.26 -10.03
C ASP A 30 -13.74 8.82 -9.93
N SER A 31 -13.59 10.15 -9.73
CA SER A 31 -12.26 10.75 -9.58
C SER A 31 -11.71 10.67 -8.14
N PHE A 32 -12.56 10.47 -7.13
CA PHE A 32 -12.11 10.41 -5.73
C PHE A 32 -11.68 8.98 -5.34
N LEU A 33 -12.27 7.96 -5.98
CA LEU A 33 -11.90 6.56 -5.72
C LEU A 33 -10.59 6.14 -6.43
N THR A 34 -10.23 6.82 -7.52
CA THR A 34 -8.99 6.55 -8.26
C THR A 34 -7.73 7.01 -7.51
N THR A 35 -7.86 7.93 -6.56
CA THR A 35 -6.70 8.43 -5.80
C THR A 35 -6.35 7.55 -4.59
N TYR A 36 -7.28 6.72 -4.12
CA TYR A 36 -7.07 5.81 -2.98
C TYR A 36 -6.64 4.40 -3.39
N ASN A 37 -6.79 4.05 -4.67
CA ASN A 37 -6.39 2.77 -5.23
C ASN A 37 -5.21 2.91 -6.19
N SER A 38 -4.19 3.70 -5.83
CA SER A 38 -2.92 3.54 -6.52
C SER A 38 -2.44 2.10 -6.26
N PRO A 39 -2.34 1.25 -7.28
CA PRO A 39 -1.91 -0.12 -7.05
C PRO A 39 -0.51 -0.06 -6.42
N ILE A 40 -0.32 -0.74 -5.30
CA ILE A 40 1.01 -0.95 -4.73
C ILE A 40 1.84 -1.60 -5.83
N LEU A 41 2.87 -0.91 -6.28
CA LEU A 41 3.71 -1.42 -7.35
C LEU A 41 4.67 -2.44 -6.74
N ILE A 42 4.26 -3.71 -6.73
CA ILE A 42 5.16 -4.83 -6.39
C ILE A 42 6.15 -4.93 -7.53
N LYS A 43 7.41 -4.65 -7.24
CA LYS A 43 8.47 -4.67 -8.26
C LYS A 43 9.11 -6.04 -8.39
N GLU A 44 9.20 -6.77 -7.29
CA GLU A 44 9.88 -8.05 -7.25
C GLU A 44 9.24 -8.95 -6.19
N GLN A 45 9.16 -10.23 -6.49
CA GLN A 45 8.69 -11.29 -5.60
C GLN A 45 9.79 -12.33 -5.49
N THR A 46 10.17 -12.70 -4.30
CA THR A 46 11.21 -13.67 -4.03
C THR A 46 10.87 -14.55 -2.83
N TYR A 47 11.49 -15.72 -2.74
CA TYR A 47 11.48 -16.54 -1.53
C TYR A 47 12.82 -16.42 -0.84
N ALA A 48 12.81 -16.10 0.44
CA ALA A 48 14.03 -15.90 1.22
C ALA A 48 13.93 -16.50 2.60
N THR A 49 15.08 -16.74 3.20
CA THR A 49 15.19 -17.02 4.63
C THR A 49 14.90 -15.75 5.41
N ILE A 50 14.00 -15.85 6.39
CA ILE A 50 13.69 -14.80 7.35
C ILE A 50 14.14 -15.25 8.72
N THR A 51 14.87 -14.38 9.40
CA THR A 51 15.31 -14.55 10.80
C THR A 51 14.85 -13.35 11.63
N ALA A 52 15.16 -13.36 12.92
CA ALA A 52 14.84 -12.27 13.83
C ALA A 52 16.10 -11.86 14.62
N TYR A 53 16.25 -10.56 14.88
CA TYR A 53 17.31 -10.02 15.71
C TYR A 53 16.77 -9.04 16.75
N ASN A 54 17.59 -8.77 17.78
CA ASN A 54 17.27 -7.81 18.83
C ASN A 54 18.22 -6.62 18.80
N THR A 55 17.70 -5.44 19.13
CA THR A 55 18.50 -4.21 19.27
C THR A 55 19.20 -4.19 20.63
N VAL A 56 20.09 -5.15 20.82
CA VAL A 56 20.89 -5.33 22.04
C VAL A 56 22.38 -5.41 21.71
N PRO A 57 23.28 -4.97 22.60
CA PRO A 57 24.72 -4.90 22.33
C PRO A 57 25.36 -6.23 21.93
N GLU A 58 24.79 -7.35 22.38
CA GLU A 58 25.30 -8.71 22.12
C GLU A 58 25.04 -9.17 20.69
N GLN A 59 24.09 -8.52 19.97
CA GLN A 59 23.68 -8.91 18.61
C GLN A 59 24.03 -7.87 17.56
N THR A 60 24.46 -6.66 17.95
CA THR A 60 24.70 -5.54 17.05
C THR A 60 26.10 -4.97 17.21
N TRP A 61 26.60 -4.32 16.15
CA TRP A 61 27.87 -3.59 16.19
C TRP A 61 27.59 -2.10 16.47
N GLY A 62 28.34 -1.51 17.42
CA GLY A 62 28.18 -0.11 17.80
C GLY A 62 26.95 0.13 18.68
N ASP A 63 26.24 1.22 18.43
CA ASP A 63 24.99 1.52 19.12
C ASP A 63 23.85 0.64 18.57
N PRO A 64 23.27 -0.25 19.39
CA PRO A 64 22.21 -1.15 18.93
C PRO A 64 20.93 -0.43 18.44
N CYS A 65 20.76 0.84 18.80
CA CYS A 65 19.63 1.62 18.36
C CYS A 65 19.84 2.33 17.02
N ILE A 66 21.08 2.40 16.52
CA ILE A 66 21.38 3.08 15.25
C ILE A 66 21.57 2.06 14.14
N SER A 67 20.65 2.06 13.19
CA SER A 67 20.66 1.16 12.05
C SER A 67 21.66 1.57 10.96
N ALA A 68 21.86 0.72 9.97
CA ALA A 68 22.71 1.01 8.82
C ALA A 68 22.24 2.22 7.98
N SER A 69 20.97 2.62 8.05
CA SER A 69 20.47 3.86 7.44
C SER A 69 20.82 5.12 8.25
N GLY A 70 21.29 4.98 9.49
CA GLY A 70 21.53 6.07 10.43
C GLY A 70 20.30 6.42 11.29
N ASP A 71 19.18 5.74 11.08
CA ASP A 71 17.96 5.97 11.86
C ASP A 71 18.04 5.30 13.24
N ASN A 72 17.42 5.93 14.23
CA ASN A 72 17.14 5.28 15.50
C ASN A 72 15.98 4.30 15.33
N ILE A 73 16.24 3.01 15.52
CA ILE A 73 15.27 1.92 15.35
C ILE A 73 14.76 1.32 16.66
N CYS A 74 15.31 1.70 17.82
CA CYS A 74 14.82 1.23 19.12
C CYS A 74 13.38 1.67 19.36
N GLY A 75 12.51 0.72 19.71
CA GLY A 75 11.08 0.93 19.87
C GLY A 75 10.30 1.10 18.56
N LYS A 76 10.97 1.10 17.40
CA LYS A 76 10.27 1.08 16.11
C LYS A 76 9.80 -0.33 15.78
N LYS A 77 8.54 -0.41 15.31
CA LYS A 77 8.01 -1.63 14.70
C LYS A 77 8.33 -1.66 13.21
N ASN A 78 8.23 -2.84 12.63
CA ASN A 78 8.27 -3.02 11.18
C ASN A 78 9.61 -2.59 10.55
N VAL A 79 10.70 -2.85 11.24
CA VAL A 79 12.07 -2.67 10.74
C VAL A 79 12.64 -4.03 10.32
N VAL A 80 13.34 -4.04 9.22
CA VAL A 80 14.03 -5.23 8.71
C VAL A 80 15.44 -4.88 8.24
N ALA A 81 16.40 -5.74 8.56
CA ALA A 81 17.69 -5.75 7.92
C ALA A 81 17.60 -6.56 6.61
N CYS A 82 18.07 -5.96 5.52
CA CYS A 82 17.93 -6.51 4.17
C CYS A 82 19.26 -6.82 3.51
N PRO A 83 19.27 -7.70 2.49
CA PRO A 83 20.40 -7.86 1.59
C PRO A 83 20.85 -6.53 0.96
N ARG A 84 22.13 -6.41 0.65
CA ARG A 84 22.69 -5.18 0.05
C ARG A 84 22.18 -4.89 -1.35
N SER A 85 21.65 -5.88 -2.05
CA SER A 85 20.98 -5.73 -3.34
C SER A 85 19.70 -4.88 -3.26
N ILE A 86 19.11 -4.77 -2.05
CA ILE A 86 17.90 -3.98 -1.79
C ILE A 86 18.33 -2.64 -1.17
N PRO A 87 18.01 -1.49 -1.78
CA PRO A 87 18.35 -0.17 -1.22
C PRO A 87 17.73 0.06 0.17
N LEU A 88 18.45 0.76 1.05
CA LEU A 88 17.87 1.23 2.32
C LEU A 88 16.69 2.15 2.05
N GLY A 89 15.68 2.10 2.93
CA GLY A 89 14.42 2.79 2.77
C GLY A 89 13.37 2.05 1.94
N THR A 90 13.75 0.98 1.23
CA THR A 90 12.80 0.13 0.48
C THR A 90 11.78 -0.51 1.43
N TRP A 91 10.53 -0.58 1.01
CA TRP A 91 9.50 -1.33 1.71
C TRP A 91 9.41 -2.75 1.18
N VAL A 92 9.23 -3.69 2.08
CA VAL A 92 8.97 -5.10 1.77
C VAL A 92 7.73 -5.59 2.51
N ILE A 93 7.03 -6.57 1.94
CA ILE A 93 5.92 -7.27 2.61
C ILE A 93 6.37 -8.69 2.91
N ILE A 94 6.24 -9.10 4.16
CA ILE A 94 6.51 -10.46 4.64
C ILE A 94 5.28 -10.86 5.48
N ASP A 95 4.62 -11.98 5.16
CA ASP A 95 3.38 -12.43 5.85
C ASP A 95 2.27 -11.37 5.91
N ASN A 96 2.05 -10.62 4.83
CA ASN A 96 1.10 -9.50 4.73
C ASN A 96 1.41 -8.30 5.64
N GLU A 97 2.57 -8.28 6.29
CA GLU A 97 3.03 -7.16 7.11
C GLU A 97 4.08 -6.35 6.37
N TYR A 98 4.00 -5.02 6.49
CA TYR A 98 4.93 -4.10 5.85
C TYR A 98 6.14 -3.87 6.73
N TYR A 99 7.34 -4.03 6.17
CA TYR A 99 8.61 -3.74 6.84
C TYR A 99 9.42 -2.75 6.02
N GLN A 100 10.15 -1.87 6.68
CA GLN A 100 11.09 -0.96 6.02
C GLN A 100 12.52 -1.46 6.18
N CYS A 101 13.23 -1.53 5.07
CA CYS A 101 14.65 -1.87 4.99
C CYS A 101 15.50 -0.73 5.58
N LEU A 102 15.74 -0.71 6.87
CA LEU A 102 16.54 0.32 7.53
C LEU A 102 17.90 -0.19 7.99
N ASP A 103 18.10 -1.50 8.03
CA ASP A 103 19.32 -2.10 8.56
C ASP A 103 19.97 -3.10 7.60
N ARG A 104 21.16 -3.58 7.97
CA ARG A 104 21.99 -4.51 7.21
C ARG A 104 22.45 -5.68 8.06
N LEU A 105 22.40 -6.86 7.47
CA LEU A 105 23.01 -8.04 8.06
C LEU A 105 24.54 -8.03 7.90
N ALA A 106 25.20 -8.86 8.68
CA ALA A 106 26.61 -9.19 8.43
C ALA A 106 26.75 -9.80 7.02
N LEU A 107 27.88 -9.53 6.33
CA LEU A 107 28.11 -9.97 4.95
C LEU A 107 27.87 -11.46 4.70
N LYS A 108 28.19 -12.31 5.65
CA LYS A 108 27.97 -13.77 5.56
C LYS A 108 26.49 -14.18 5.53
N TYR A 109 25.58 -13.23 5.81
CA TYR A 109 24.14 -13.43 5.85
C TYR A 109 23.41 -12.52 4.87
N ASP A 110 24.10 -11.98 3.86
CA ASP A 110 23.54 -11.05 2.87
C ASP A 110 22.56 -11.74 1.89
N ASP A 111 22.15 -12.96 2.18
CA ASP A 111 21.21 -13.79 1.42
C ASP A 111 19.81 -13.88 2.06
N ARG A 112 19.55 -13.14 3.14
CA ARG A 112 18.31 -13.25 3.93
C ARG A 112 17.80 -11.92 4.44
N PHE A 113 16.63 -11.95 5.06
CA PHE A 113 16.06 -10.82 5.78
C PHE A 113 16.07 -11.12 7.28
N ASP A 114 16.25 -10.08 8.08
CA ASP A 114 16.30 -10.21 9.54
C ASP A 114 15.37 -9.18 10.17
N ILE A 115 14.25 -9.63 10.75
CA ILE A 115 13.22 -8.74 11.31
C ILE A 115 13.66 -8.29 12.70
N SER A 116 13.52 -6.99 12.96
CA SER A 116 13.79 -6.44 14.29
C SER A 116 12.66 -6.77 15.26
N PHE A 117 13.00 -7.44 16.34
CA PHE A 117 12.14 -7.70 17.48
C PHE A 117 12.45 -6.73 18.66
N ASP A 118 13.21 -5.68 18.39
CA ASP A 118 13.65 -4.73 19.40
C ASP A 118 14.26 -5.43 20.62
N LYS A 119 13.66 -5.36 21.79
CA LYS A 119 14.14 -6.00 23.03
C LYS A 119 13.41 -7.30 23.37
N ASP A 120 12.52 -7.77 22.51
CA ASP A 120 11.79 -9.03 22.72
C ASP A 120 12.63 -10.23 22.28
N ILE A 121 13.52 -10.65 23.19
CA ILE A 121 14.46 -11.76 22.93
C ILE A 121 13.71 -13.09 22.81
N GLU A 122 12.68 -13.31 23.62
CA GLU A 122 11.94 -14.56 23.60
C GLU A 122 11.09 -14.68 22.33
N GLY A 123 10.42 -13.59 21.92
CA GLY A 123 9.70 -13.56 20.65
C GLY A 123 10.62 -13.78 19.44
N ALA A 124 11.82 -13.23 19.45
CA ALA A 124 12.81 -13.47 18.39
C ALA A 124 13.25 -14.93 18.33
N LYS A 125 13.46 -15.58 19.49
CA LYS A 125 13.80 -17.01 19.55
C LYS A 125 12.66 -17.91 19.09
N GLU A 126 11.42 -17.59 19.48
CA GLU A 126 10.23 -18.32 19.06
C GLU A 126 9.99 -18.18 17.55
N PHE A 127 10.21 -16.99 16.99
CA PHE A 127 10.13 -16.74 15.55
C PHE A 127 11.12 -17.65 14.79
N GLY A 128 12.34 -17.73 15.26
CA GLY A 128 13.38 -18.61 14.75
C GLY A 128 13.77 -18.30 13.30
N LYS A 129 13.96 -19.36 12.49
CA LYS A 129 14.32 -19.27 11.08
C LYS A 129 13.21 -19.85 10.20
N GLN A 130 12.72 -19.06 9.26
CA GLN A 130 11.61 -19.43 8.37
C GLN A 130 11.98 -19.12 6.91
N ASN A 131 11.37 -19.83 5.96
CA ASN A 131 11.44 -19.49 4.54
C ASN A 131 10.08 -18.93 4.13
N LYS A 132 10.06 -17.70 3.63
CA LYS A 132 8.84 -16.97 3.31
C LYS A 132 8.96 -16.25 1.98
N GLU A 133 7.79 -15.96 1.42
CA GLU A 133 7.67 -15.04 0.31
C GLU A 133 7.92 -13.61 0.79
N VAL A 134 8.67 -12.86 -0.01
CA VAL A 134 8.97 -11.44 0.21
C VAL A 134 8.56 -10.68 -1.04
N LEU A 135 7.68 -9.71 -0.89
CA LEU A 135 7.31 -8.79 -1.96
C LEU A 135 8.06 -7.47 -1.75
N ILE A 136 8.80 -7.03 -2.76
CA ILE A 136 9.60 -5.81 -2.72
C ILE A 136 8.84 -4.69 -3.41
N ILE A 137 8.62 -3.59 -2.72
CA ILE A 137 7.87 -2.42 -3.18
C ILE A 137 8.87 -1.29 -3.45
N ARG A 138 8.77 -0.69 -4.64
CA ARG A 138 9.58 0.49 -4.98
C ARG A 138 8.73 1.58 -5.61
#